data_c944ce5d38e4f4aee6956009ae0d0b79
#
_entry.id   c944ce5d38e4f4aee6956009ae0d0b79
#
_cell.length_a   1.000
_cell.length_b   1.000
_cell.length_c   1.000
_cell.angle_alpha   90.00
_cell.angle_beta   90.00
_cell.angle_gamma   90.00
#
_symmetry.space_group_name_H-M   'P 1'
#
loop_
_entity.id
_entity.type
_entity.pdbx_description
1 polymer ?
#
loop_
_entity_poly.entity_id
_entity_poly.type
_entity_poly.pdbx_seq_one_letter_code
_entity_poly.pdbx_strand_id
1 'polypeptide(L)'
;MKKIKGAVYILAIISIINFVNKYTNFSRIINTGSPKVEINEEYIVYDEKDDEVSKNKDINKIDLNDLKNIGISKNKITKIKEYKNFVGSIYDIEKIYGISKKDKEKIDKYYFVSDIKFNKYNINELNNRELKMLGFNKKEVEYIEFLKDKGNINSNIDLKDKVNNEILKRSIKFDE
;
A
#
# COMPACT_ATOMS: atom_id res chain seq x y z
N MET A 1 -36.73 34.83 -19.94
CA MET A 1 -35.69 34.31 -19.00
C MET A 1 -36.22 33.78 -17.65
N LYS A 2 -37.43 34.13 -17.15
CA LYS A 2 -37.96 33.60 -15.86
C LYS A 2 -38.39 32.12 -15.91
N LYS A 3 -38.86 31.61 -17.07
CA LYS A 3 -39.32 30.20 -17.21
C LYS A 3 -38.20 29.16 -17.18
N ILE A 4 -36.96 29.50 -17.59
CA ILE A 4 -35.82 28.58 -17.62
C ILE A 4 -35.27 28.32 -16.21
N LYS A 5 -35.29 29.32 -15.32
CA LYS A 5 -34.85 29.15 -13.96
C LYS A 5 -35.70 28.15 -13.17
N GLY A 6 -37.04 28.14 -13.39
CA GLY A 6 -37.92 27.20 -12.73
C GLY A 6 -37.69 25.74 -13.15
N ALA A 7 -37.39 25.48 -14.42
CA ALA A 7 -37.13 24.14 -14.93
C ALA A 7 -35.83 23.55 -14.32
N VAL A 8 -34.79 24.37 -14.14
CA VAL A 8 -33.52 23.95 -13.51
C VAL A 8 -33.73 23.58 -12.04
N TYR A 9 -34.53 24.35 -11.29
CA TYR A 9 -34.85 24.01 -9.90
C TYR A 9 -35.62 22.70 -9.75
N ILE A 10 -36.58 22.44 -10.65
CA ILE A 10 -37.39 21.20 -10.66
C ILE A 10 -36.45 19.98 -10.91
N LEU A 11 -35.55 20.07 -11.88
CA LEU A 11 -34.59 19.01 -12.18
C LEU A 11 -33.65 18.74 -11.01
N ALA A 12 -33.19 19.78 -10.33
CA ALA A 12 -32.34 19.64 -9.15
C ALA A 12 -33.08 18.93 -7.99
N ILE A 13 -34.33 19.27 -7.73
CA ILE A 13 -35.17 18.63 -6.71
C ILE A 13 -35.42 17.16 -7.04
N ILE A 14 -35.74 16.84 -8.29
CA ILE A 14 -35.94 15.45 -8.75
C ILE A 14 -34.66 14.64 -8.56
N SER A 15 -33.50 15.22 -8.86
CA SER A 15 -32.21 14.58 -8.67
C SER A 15 -31.91 14.27 -7.20
N ILE A 16 -32.21 15.19 -6.29
CA ILE A 16 -32.06 15.01 -4.85
C ILE A 16 -33.00 13.93 -4.31
N ILE A 17 -34.27 13.93 -4.76
CA ILE A 17 -35.27 12.92 -4.36
C ILE A 17 -34.82 11.52 -4.81
N ASN A 18 -34.32 11.39 -6.04
CA ASN A 18 -33.82 10.12 -6.55
C ASN A 18 -32.59 9.64 -5.80
N PHE A 19 -31.71 10.56 -5.42
CA PHE A 19 -30.53 10.25 -4.61
C PHE A 19 -30.93 9.76 -3.21
N VAL A 20 -31.83 10.46 -2.54
CA VAL A 20 -32.35 10.07 -1.22
C VAL A 20 -33.08 8.72 -1.28
N ASN A 21 -33.95 8.50 -2.28
CA ASN A 21 -34.66 7.22 -2.46
C ASN A 21 -33.69 6.05 -2.73
N LYS A 22 -32.61 6.28 -3.45
CA LYS A 22 -31.58 5.26 -3.67
C LYS A 22 -30.88 4.86 -2.36
N TYR A 23 -30.60 5.82 -1.49
CA TYR A 23 -29.98 5.57 -0.20
C TYR A 23 -30.94 4.94 0.82
N THR A 24 -32.23 5.38 0.86
CA THR A 24 -33.24 4.81 1.78
C THR A 24 -33.65 3.42 1.37
N ASN A 25 -33.76 3.13 0.05
CA ASN A 25 -34.03 1.77 -0.42
C ASN A 25 -32.83 0.82 -0.18
N PHE A 26 -31.60 1.33 -0.27
CA PHE A 26 -30.40 0.54 0.10
C PHE A 26 -30.42 0.19 1.58
N SER A 27 -30.80 1.10 2.46
CA SER A 27 -30.95 0.83 3.90
C SER A 27 -32.08 -0.14 4.23
N ARG A 28 -33.17 -0.15 3.43
CA ARG A 28 -34.27 -1.12 3.59
C ARG A 28 -33.89 -2.53 3.15
N ILE A 29 -33.09 -2.67 2.11
CA ILE A 29 -32.61 -3.99 1.64
C ILE A 29 -31.74 -4.67 2.70
N ILE A 30 -31.02 -3.89 3.49
CA ILE A 30 -30.17 -4.42 4.57
C ILE A 30 -31.03 -4.89 5.78
N ASN A 31 -32.22 -4.31 5.97
CA ASN A 31 -33.05 -4.59 7.15
C ASN A 31 -34.20 -5.60 6.93
N THR A 32 -34.43 -6.11 5.71
CA THR A 32 -35.55 -7.02 5.44
C THR A 32 -35.14 -8.44 5.03
N GLY A 33 -34.03 -8.93 5.51
CA GLY A 33 -33.53 -10.25 5.14
C GLY A 33 -33.10 -11.14 6.30
N SER A 34 -33.85 -11.18 7.41
CA SER A 34 -33.69 -12.29 8.36
C SER A 34 -34.80 -13.31 8.13
N PRO A 35 -34.52 -14.50 7.55
CA PRO A 35 -35.44 -15.60 7.67
C PRO A 35 -35.57 -15.98 9.15
N LYS A 36 -36.79 -16.04 9.68
CA LYS A 36 -37.04 -16.69 10.97
C LYS A 36 -36.70 -18.18 10.81
N VAL A 37 -35.51 -18.53 11.22
CA VAL A 37 -35.15 -19.93 11.47
C VAL A 37 -35.53 -20.17 12.94
N GLU A 38 -36.50 -21.03 13.19
CA GLU A 38 -36.68 -21.61 14.50
C GLU A 38 -35.46 -22.48 14.80
N ILE A 39 -34.56 -21.92 15.60
CA ILE A 39 -33.37 -22.65 16.07
C ILE A 39 -33.80 -23.32 17.35
N ASN A 40 -33.87 -24.65 17.35
CA ASN A 40 -33.78 -25.45 18.57
C ASN A 40 -32.53 -24.99 19.34
N GLU A 41 -32.74 -24.62 20.60
CA GLU A 41 -31.70 -24.13 21.51
C GLU A 41 -30.69 -25.25 21.83
N GLU A 42 -29.79 -25.50 20.93
CA GLU A 42 -28.47 -26.00 21.27
C GLU A 42 -27.52 -24.80 21.12
N TYR A 43 -27.16 -24.22 22.24
CA TYR A 43 -26.23 -23.10 22.37
C TYR A 43 -24.90 -23.54 21.75
N ILE A 44 -24.67 -23.25 20.48
CA ILE A 44 -23.32 -23.11 19.95
C ILE A 44 -22.87 -21.72 20.40
N VAL A 45 -22.23 -21.67 21.54
CA VAL A 45 -21.40 -20.54 21.94
C VAL A 45 -20.31 -20.42 20.88
N TYR A 46 -20.51 -19.56 19.90
CA TYR A 46 -19.37 -19.02 19.16
C TYR A 46 -18.63 -18.17 20.18
N ASP A 47 -17.63 -18.79 20.80
CA ASP A 47 -16.57 -18.08 21.47
C ASP A 47 -15.93 -17.21 20.37
N GLU A 48 -16.37 -15.94 20.23
CA GLU A 48 -15.59 -14.89 19.60
C GLU A 48 -14.36 -14.68 20.49
N LYS A 49 -13.51 -15.69 20.52
CA LYS A 49 -12.12 -15.43 20.75
C LYS A 49 -11.71 -14.58 19.56
N ASP A 50 -11.63 -13.28 19.76
CA ASP A 50 -10.59 -12.49 19.14
C ASP A 50 -9.29 -13.27 19.40
N ASP A 51 -9.03 -14.24 18.54
CA ASP A 51 -7.72 -14.81 18.43
C ASP A 51 -6.83 -13.59 18.15
N GLU A 52 -6.15 -13.09 19.16
CA GLU A 52 -4.95 -12.31 18.99
C GLU A 52 -4.05 -13.18 18.12
N VAL A 53 -4.20 -12.99 16.80
CA VAL A 53 -3.35 -13.67 15.83
C VAL A 53 -1.96 -13.14 16.13
N SER A 54 -1.27 -13.86 17.01
CA SER A 54 0.10 -13.51 17.36
C SER A 54 0.88 -13.44 16.07
N LYS A 55 1.49 -12.29 15.80
CA LYS A 55 2.38 -12.10 14.66
C LYS A 55 3.59 -13.03 14.83
N ASN A 56 3.48 -14.24 14.33
CA ASN A 56 4.42 -15.32 14.69
C ASN A 56 5.57 -15.46 13.71
N LYS A 57 5.56 -14.72 12.57
CA LYS A 57 6.53 -14.95 11.50
C LYS A 57 7.09 -13.63 10.96
N ASP A 58 8.40 -13.60 10.81
CA ASP A 58 9.07 -12.51 10.12
C ASP A 58 8.90 -12.64 8.60
N ILE A 59 8.33 -11.61 7.97
CA ILE A 59 8.08 -11.59 6.53
C ILE A 59 9.36 -11.76 5.70
N ASN A 60 10.50 -11.39 6.25
CA ASN A 60 11.78 -11.56 5.56
C ASN A 60 12.31 -13.00 5.60
N LYS A 61 11.75 -13.86 6.45
CA LYS A 61 12.19 -15.26 6.64
C LYS A 61 11.23 -16.30 6.06
N ILE A 62 10.02 -15.90 5.65
CA ILE A 62 9.03 -16.83 5.07
C ILE A 62 9.23 -17.05 3.57
N ASP A 63 8.64 -18.13 3.05
CA ASP A 63 8.35 -18.19 1.60
C ASP A 63 7.22 -17.19 1.28
N LEU A 64 7.57 -16.17 0.48
CA LEU A 64 6.61 -15.14 0.09
C LEU A 64 5.40 -15.70 -0.71
N ASN A 65 5.46 -16.95 -1.19
CA ASN A 65 4.30 -17.61 -1.77
C ASN A 65 3.19 -17.86 -0.73
N ASP A 66 3.53 -17.98 0.55
CA ASP A 66 2.57 -18.17 1.65
C ASP A 66 1.60 -16.99 1.80
N LEU A 67 1.96 -15.81 1.28
CA LEU A 67 1.09 -14.65 1.24
C LEU A 67 -0.21 -14.88 0.44
N LYS A 68 -0.26 -15.92 -0.41
CA LYS A 68 -1.51 -16.34 -1.07
C LYS A 68 -2.57 -16.77 -0.06
N ASN A 69 -2.15 -17.43 1.02
CA ASN A 69 -3.04 -17.98 2.04
C ASN A 69 -3.82 -16.88 2.78
N ILE A 70 -3.27 -15.66 2.81
CA ILE A 70 -3.95 -14.48 3.38
C ILE A 70 -4.61 -13.61 2.30
N GLY A 71 -4.73 -14.12 1.07
CA GLY A 71 -5.44 -13.47 -0.02
C GLY A 71 -4.67 -12.37 -0.74
N ILE A 72 -3.32 -12.43 -0.75
CA ILE A 72 -2.49 -11.56 -1.59
C ILE A 72 -2.35 -12.20 -2.97
N SER A 73 -2.67 -11.45 -4.04
CA SER A 73 -2.63 -11.96 -5.39
C SER A 73 -1.21 -12.27 -5.88
N LYS A 74 -1.08 -13.22 -6.83
CA LYS A 74 0.22 -13.63 -7.41
C LYS A 74 1.03 -12.43 -7.94
N ASN A 75 0.39 -11.51 -8.64
CA ASN A 75 1.06 -10.32 -9.18
C ASN A 75 1.65 -9.42 -8.08
N LYS A 76 0.95 -9.28 -6.96
CA LYS A 76 1.44 -8.52 -5.80
C LYS A 76 2.60 -9.24 -5.13
N ILE A 77 2.51 -10.55 -4.97
CA ILE A 77 3.60 -11.38 -4.43
C ILE A 77 4.86 -11.24 -5.29
N THR A 78 4.73 -11.24 -6.62
CA THR A 78 5.86 -11.01 -7.52
C THR A 78 6.52 -9.64 -7.26
N LYS A 79 5.72 -8.58 -7.11
CA LYS A 79 6.24 -7.24 -6.79
C LYS A 79 6.93 -7.19 -5.42
N ILE A 80 6.40 -7.87 -4.42
CA ILE A 80 7.02 -7.97 -3.09
C ILE A 80 8.36 -8.71 -3.19
N LYS A 81 8.43 -9.79 -3.98
CA LYS A 81 9.69 -10.51 -4.24
C LYS A 81 10.73 -9.65 -4.95
N GLU A 82 10.33 -8.95 -6.03
CA GLU A 82 11.20 -8.03 -6.74
C GLU A 82 11.76 -6.95 -5.81
N TYR A 83 10.90 -6.36 -4.99
CA TYR A 83 11.29 -5.35 -4.02
C TYR A 83 12.30 -5.92 -2.99
N LYS A 84 11.98 -7.06 -2.38
CA LYS A 84 12.87 -7.72 -1.41
C LYS A 84 14.24 -8.04 -2.02
N ASN A 85 14.26 -8.60 -3.24
CA ASN A 85 15.50 -8.96 -3.91
C ASN A 85 16.36 -7.74 -4.24
N PHE A 86 15.72 -6.64 -4.63
CA PHE A 86 16.42 -5.40 -4.95
C PHE A 86 16.84 -4.65 -3.68
N VAL A 87 15.94 -4.38 -2.76
CA VAL A 87 16.24 -3.59 -1.55
C VAL A 87 17.05 -4.38 -0.52
N GLY A 88 16.92 -5.73 -0.51
CA GLY A 88 17.55 -6.65 0.44
C GLY A 88 16.59 -7.14 1.52
N SER A 89 15.65 -6.31 1.95
CA SER A 89 14.61 -6.66 2.93
C SER A 89 13.31 -5.92 2.66
N ILE A 90 12.21 -6.51 3.06
CA ILE A 90 10.93 -5.81 3.19
C ILE A 90 10.99 -5.05 4.50
N TYR A 91 11.08 -3.73 4.46
CA TYR A 91 11.09 -2.88 5.65
C TYR A 91 9.83 -2.01 5.77
N ASP A 92 9.18 -1.74 4.64
CA ASP A 92 7.95 -0.98 4.58
C ASP A 92 7.13 -1.42 3.35
N ILE A 93 6.04 -2.13 3.61
CA ILE A 93 5.18 -2.68 2.58
C ILE A 93 4.44 -1.61 1.79
N GLU A 94 4.16 -0.45 2.40
CA GLU A 94 3.47 0.67 1.72
C GLU A 94 4.31 1.27 0.59
N LYS A 95 5.62 1.15 0.67
CA LYS A 95 6.54 1.64 -0.37
C LYS A 95 6.62 0.75 -1.60
N ILE A 96 6.01 -0.44 -1.54
CA ILE A 96 6.01 -1.36 -2.67
C ILE A 96 4.91 -0.96 -3.65
N TYR A 97 5.31 -0.54 -4.85
CA TYR A 97 4.36 -0.10 -5.88
C TYR A 97 3.29 -1.15 -6.18
N GLY A 98 2.02 -0.74 -6.09
CA GLY A 98 0.86 -1.58 -6.39
C GLY A 98 0.40 -2.47 -5.22
N ILE A 99 0.96 -2.28 -4.03
CA ILE A 99 0.41 -2.83 -2.78
C ILE A 99 -0.52 -1.78 -2.18
N SER A 100 -1.75 -2.19 -1.88
CA SER A 100 -2.75 -1.30 -1.28
C SER A 100 -2.64 -1.30 0.24
N LYS A 101 -3.21 -0.28 0.88
CA LYS A 101 -3.33 -0.23 2.34
C LYS A 101 -4.02 -1.48 2.91
N LYS A 102 -5.08 -1.98 2.22
CA LYS A 102 -5.78 -3.20 2.61
C LYS A 102 -4.88 -4.45 2.54
N ASP A 103 -3.96 -4.53 1.57
CA ASP A 103 -3.00 -5.63 1.50
C ASP A 103 -1.99 -5.54 2.64
N LYS A 104 -1.52 -4.33 2.97
CA LYS A 104 -0.65 -4.09 4.13
C LYS A 104 -1.34 -4.54 5.42
N GLU A 105 -2.57 -4.11 5.67
CA GLU A 105 -3.34 -4.50 6.86
C GLU A 105 -3.45 -6.03 7.00
N LYS A 106 -3.67 -6.75 5.89
CA LYS A 106 -3.67 -8.20 5.88
C LYS A 106 -2.31 -8.79 6.26
N ILE A 107 -1.23 -8.23 5.69
CA ILE A 107 0.13 -8.73 5.98
C ILE A 107 0.50 -8.43 7.42
N ASP A 108 0.25 -7.22 7.91
CA ASP A 108 0.57 -6.79 9.26
C ASP A 108 -0.19 -7.57 10.34
N LYS A 109 -1.33 -8.18 9.99
CA LYS A 109 -2.08 -9.05 10.90
C LYS A 109 -1.32 -10.33 11.24
N TYR A 110 -0.56 -10.89 10.30
CA TYR A 110 0.06 -12.21 10.43
C TYR A 110 1.59 -12.19 10.50
N TYR A 111 2.20 -11.09 10.03
CA TYR A 111 3.66 -11.01 9.90
C TYR A 111 4.21 -9.74 10.55
N PHE A 112 5.43 -9.84 11.01
CA PHE A 112 6.23 -8.69 11.47
C PHE A 112 7.47 -8.54 10.61
N VAL A 113 8.16 -7.43 10.78
CA VAL A 113 9.42 -7.11 10.10
C VAL A 113 10.54 -7.11 11.12
N SER A 114 11.57 -7.91 10.89
CA SER A 114 12.82 -7.88 11.67
C SER A 114 14.03 -8.07 10.77
N ASP A 115 15.23 -8.00 11.35
CA ASP A 115 16.51 -8.30 10.68
C ASP A 115 16.67 -7.59 9.31
N ILE A 116 16.44 -6.27 9.29
CA ILE A 116 16.47 -5.49 8.06
C ILE A 116 17.92 -5.38 7.56
N LYS A 117 18.16 -5.89 6.36
CA LYS A 117 19.42 -5.77 5.63
C LYS A 117 19.18 -5.03 4.32
N PHE A 118 20.03 -4.08 4.01
CA PHE A 118 19.93 -3.32 2.76
C PHE A 118 21.07 -3.68 1.82
N ASN A 119 20.73 -3.89 0.55
CA ASN A 119 21.71 -3.92 -0.53
C ASN A 119 22.22 -2.51 -0.79
N LYS A 120 23.49 -2.40 -1.20
CA LYS A 120 24.11 -1.13 -1.57
C LYS A 120 24.41 -1.08 -3.06
N TYR A 121 24.15 0.06 -3.65
CA TYR A 121 24.28 0.30 -5.09
C TYR A 121 25.09 1.57 -5.35
N ASN A 122 25.81 1.59 -6.47
CA ASN A 122 26.35 2.83 -6.99
C ASN A 122 25.20 3.68 -7.54
N ILE A 123 25.05 4.92 -7.05
CA ILE A 123 23.97 5.82 -7.42
C ILE A 123 23.94 6.14 -8.92
N ASN A 124 25.11 6.17 -9.56
CA ASN A 124 25.24 6.49 -10.96
C ASN A 124 24.68 5.40 -11.90
N GLU A 125 24.59 4.15 -11.41
CA GLU A 125 24.09 2.99 -12.15
C GLU A 125 22.57 2.81 -12.02
N LEU A 126 21.95 3.43 -11.03
CA LEU A 126 20.52 3.27 -10.73
C LEU A 126 19.65 4.07 -11.71
N ASN A 127 18.61 3.44 -12.21
CA ASN A 127 17.58 4.11 -12.99
C ASN A 127 16.47 4.71 -12.08
N ASN A 128 15.57 5.51 -12.67
CA ASN A 128 14.47 6.17 -11.95
C ASN A 128 13.55 5.23 -11.18
N ARG A 129 13.30 4.01 -11.70
CA ARG A 129 12.47 3.01 -11.02
C ARG A 129 13.18 2.49 -9.79
N GLU A 130 14.45 2.19 -9.91
CA GLU A 130 15.30 1.67 -8.85
C GLU A 130 15.49 2.68 -7.71
N LEU A 131 15.74 3.95 -8.05
CA LEU A 131 15.80 5.03 -7.08
C LEU A 131 14.48 5.13 -6.27
N LYS A 132 13.33 5.05 -6.93
CA LYS A 132 12.02 5.02 -6.25
C LYS A 132 11.84 3.79 -5.38
N MET A 133 12.32 2.62 -5.79
CA MET A 133 12.27 1.40 -4.97
C MET A 133 13.11 1.52 -3.70
N LEU A 134 14.23 2.24 -3.72
CA LEU A 134 15.02 2.56 -2.53
C LEU A 134 14.31 3.55 -1.60
N GLY A 135 13.29 4.26 -2.10
CA GLY A 135 12.47 5.17 -1.32
C GLY A 135 12.69 6.65 -1.60
N PHE A 136 13.50 7.00 -2.60
CA PHE A 136 13.62 8.40 -3.03
C PHE A 136 12.30 8.90 -3.62
N ASN A 137 11.89 10.10 -3.23
CA ASN A 137 10.70 10.73 -3.77
C ASN A 137 10.96 11.31 -5.18
N LYS A 138 9.89 11.77 -5.84
CA LYS A 138 9.99 12.28 -7.22
C LYS A 138 11.00 13.41 -7.38
N LYS A 139 11.02 14.37 -6.45
CA LYS A 139 11.93 15.53 -6.52
C LYS A 139 13.39 15.12 -6.32
N GLU A 140 13.62 14.17 -5.42
CA GLU A 140 14.95 13.62 -5.19
C GLU A 140 15.46 12.85 -6.41
N VAL A 141 14.61 12.04 -7.04
CA VAL A 141 14.95 11.33 -8.27
C VAL A 141 15.29 12.32 -9.40
N GLU A 142 14.46 13.34 -9.61
CA GLU A 142 14.72 14.39 -10.62
C GLU A 142 16.05 15.12 -10.36
N TYR A 143 16.37 15.38 -9.10
CA TYR A 143 17.63 16.01 -8.73
C TYR A 143 18.84 15.10 -8.95
N ILE A 144 18.73 13.81 -8.61
CA ILE A 144 19.80 12.82 -8.86
C ILE A 144 20.06 12.71 -10.37
N GLU A 145 19.02 12.56 -11.19
CA GLU A 145 19.16 12.49 -12.66
C GLU A 145 19.82 13.76 -13.22
N PHE A 146 19.39 14.93 -12.76
CA PHE A 146 20.00 16.20 -13.15
C PHE A 146 21.50 16.25 -12.84
N LEU A 147 21.94 15.69 -11.71
CA LEU A 147 23.37 15.62 -11.37
C LEU A 147 24.11 14.61 -12.25
N LYS A 148 23.51 13.45 -12.52
CA LYS A 148 24.08 12.42 -13.41
C LYS A 148 24.28 12.95 -14.84
N ASP A 149 23.38 13.77 -15.34
CA ASP A 149 23.51 14.43 -16.64
C ASP A 149 24.68 15.44 -16.70
N LYS A 150 25.11 15.95 -15.55
CA LYS A 150 26.25 16.87 -15.42
C LYS A 150 27.59 16.17 -15.19
N GLY A 151 27.56 14.91 -14.81
CA GLY A 151 28.73 14.11 -14.50
C GLY A 151 28.42 13.08 -13.40
N ASN A 152 29.43 12.30 -13.03
CA ASN A 152 29.26 11.31 -11.98
C ASN A 152 29.10 11.97 -10.60
N ILE A 153 28.22 11.38 -9.79
CA ILE A 153 28.06 11.71 -8.37
C ILE A 153 29.11 10.90 -7.61
N ASN A 154 30.12 11.57 -7.06
CA ASN A 154 31.26 10.89 -6.45
C ASN A 154 31.12 10.77 -4.92
N SER A 155 30.25 11.59 -4.32
CA SER A 155 30.09 11.61 -2.86
C SER A 155 28.71 12.07 -2.45
N ASN A 156 28.37 11.84 -1.18
CA ASN A 156 27.16 12.38 -0.57
C ASN A 156 27.16 13.93 -0.50
N ILE A 157 28.33 14.57 -0.58
CA ILE A 157 28.47 16.03 -0.61
C ILE A 157 27.85 16.60 -1.89
N ASP A 158 27.97 15.89 -3.02
CA ASP A 158 27.38 16.31 -4.31
C ASP A 158 25.85 16.39 -4.25
N LEU A 159 25.25 15.50 -3.44
CA LEU A 159 23.82 15.44 -3.23
C LEU A 159 23.32 16.48 -2.21
N LYS A 160 24.20 16.96 -1.35
CA LYS A 160 23.92 17.95 -0.29
C LYS A 160 22.67 17.54 0.52
N ASP A 161 21.97 18.50 1.07
CA ASP A 161 20.72 18.28 1.84
C ASP A 161 19.48 18.15 0.93
N LYS A 162 19.66 17.86 -0.36
CA LYS A 162 18.58 17.76 -1.35
C LYS A 162 17.97 16.37 -1.42
N VAL A 163 18.59 15.37 -0.82
CA VAL A 163 18.18 13.96 -0.84
C VAL A 163 18.19 13.38 0.56
N ASN A 164 17.35 12.36 0.76
CA ASN A 164 17.23 11.70 2.06
C ASN A 164 18.52 10.99 2.46
N ASN A 165 19.20 11.52 3.48
CA ASN A 165 20.47 11.02 3.98
C ASN A 165 20.38 9.60 4.57
N GLU A 166 19.22 9.17 5.09
CA GLU A 166 19.05 7.82 5.61
C GLU A 166 19.08 6.79 4.47
N ILE A 167 18.45 7.12 3.33
CA ILE A 167 18.47 6.26 2.15
C ILE A 167 19.91 6.18 1.61
N LEU A 168 20.61 7.30 1.53
CA LEU A 168 22.02 7.32 1.11
C LEU A 168 22.87 6.40 1.96
N LYS A 169 22.83 6.55 3.28
CA LYS A 169 23.64 5.76 4.22
C LYS A 169 23.36 4.26 4.12
N ARG A 170 22.09 3.87 3.97
CA ARG A 170 21.70 2.45 4.01
C ARG A 170 21.85 1.73 2.68
N SER A 171 21.66 2.43 1.55
CA SER A 171 21.47 1.78 0.24
C SER A 171 22.41 2.26 -0.86
N ILE A 172 23.20 3.32 -0.62
CA ILE A 172 24.12 3.87 -1.61
C ILE A 172 25.57 3.64 -1.19
N LYS A 173 26.40 3.30 -2.17
CA LYS A 173 27.86 3.38 -2.11
C LYS A 173 28.33 4.33 -3.21
N PHE A 174 29.40 5.02 -2.97
CA PHE A 174 30.13 5.81 -3.95
C PHE A 174 31.37 5.05 -4.35
N ASP A 175 31.82 5.22 -5.58
CA ASP A 175 33.09 4.66 -6.02
C ASP A 175 34.22 5.39 -5.29
N GLU A 176 35.20 4.63 -4.79
CA GLU A 176 36.42 5.15 -4.19
C GLU A 176 37.42 5.61 -5.26
#